data_ab90e0c7c77b949efe418cedd18103e9
#
_entry.id   ab90e0c7c77b949efe418cedd18103e9
#
_cell.length_a   1.000
_cell.length_b   1.000
_cell.length_c   1.000
_cell.angle_alpha   90.00
_cell.angle_beta   90.00
_cell.angle_gamma   90.00
#
_symmetry.space_group_name_H-M   'P 1'
#
loop_
_entity.id
_entity.type
_entity.pdbx_description
1 polymer ?
#
loop_
_entity_poly.entity_id
_entity_poly.type
_entity_poly.pdbx_seq_one_letter_code
_entity_poly.pdbx_strand_id
1 'polypeptide(L)'
;MKSNAVTSVELELDWTAQTILPIEFRGRELQLEARAYQGADPNFQALVLVHREKHGAHEKPVVRVHSGCVTGDIFHSLRCDCYPQLQAAMNTITTSPLGILIYLPFQEGRGIGLVNKIRAYALQDQGYDTVDANVAIGAPIEARDYDLAAHILFDLGYPEIKLLTNNPAKVEALREEGVEVLEQLPLIVSPSHYNKRYLATKKERMAHKL
;
A
#
# COMPACT_ATOMS: atom_id res chain seq x y z
N MET A 1 17.69 35.05 15.56
CA MET A 1 16.68 34.12 15.03
C MET A 1 17.32 33.38 13.87
N LYS A 2 17.78 32.14 14.10
CA LYS A 2 18.37 31.29 13.03
C LYS A 2 17.25 30.36 12.56
N SER A 3 16.84 30.51 11.31
CA SER A 3 15.97 29.62 10.58
C SER A 3 16.67 28.26 10.46
N ASN A 4 16.18 27.25 11.14
CA ASN A 4 16.53 25.87 10.86
C ASN A 4 15.79 25.49 9.57
N ALA A 5 16.50 25.59 8.45
CA ALA A 5 16.09 24.88 7.24
C ALA A 5 16.22 23.38 7.54
N VAL A 6 15.09 22.68 7.61
CA VAL A 6 15.06 21.23 7.54
C VAL A 6 15.57 20.89 6.15
N THR A 7 16.79 20.39 6.08
CA THR A 7 17.33 19.80 4.85
C THR A 7 16.47 18.56 4.56
N SER A 8 15.62 18.66 3.53
CA SER A 8 15.02 17.50 2.90
C SER A 8 16.17 16.58 2.49
N VAL A 9 16.23 15.40 3.09
CA VAL A 9 17.08 14.32 2.59
C VAL A 9 16.49 14.00 1.22
N GLU A 10 17.17 14.40 0.15
CA GLU A 10 16.85 13.94 -1.20
C GLU A 10 17.04 12.42 -1.16
N LEU A 11 15.95 11.67 -1.07
CA LEU A 11 15.95 10.24 -1.32
C LEU A 11 16.30 10.08 -2.81
N GLU A 12 17.54 9.74 -3.11
CA GLU A 12 17.90 9.33 -4.46
C GLU A 12 17.08 8.09 -4.81
N LEU A 13 16.05 8.29 -5.62
CA LEU A 13 15.32 7.19 -6.23
C LEU A 13 16.15 6.63 -7.37
N ASP A 14 16.64 5.42 -7.22
CA ASP A 14 17.21 4.69 -8.34
C ASP A 14 16.11 3.79 -8.96
N TRP A 15 15.54 4.25 -10.08
CA TRP A 15 14.68 3.39 -10.90
C TRP A 15 15.50 2.79 -12.04
N THR A 16 15.52 1.49 -12.12
CA THR A 16 16.47 0.78 -12.97
C THR A 16 15.93 0.43 -14.35
N ALA A 17 14.62 0.26 -14.50
CA ALA A 17 14.00 -0.11 -15.77
C ALA A 17 12.49 0.13 -15.79
N GLN A 18 11.99 0.44 -16.98
CA GLN A 18 10.58 0.45 -17.33
C GLN A 18 10.33 -0.58 -18.41
N THR A 19 9.25 -1.33 -18.29
CA THR A 19 8.81 -2.30 -19.31
C THR A 19 7.30 -2.33 -19.42
N ILE A 20 6.79 -2.97 -20.46
CA ILE A 20 5.38 -3.38 -20.51
C ILE A 20 5.27 -4.77 -19.90
N LEU A 21 4.46 -4.92 -18.89
CA LEU A 21 4.16 -6.17 -18.22
C LEU A 21 2.78 -6.66 -18.65
N PRO A 22 2.70 -7.71 -19.51
CA PRO A 22 1.43 -8.35 -19.78
C PRO A 22 1.01 -9.18 -18.56
N ILE A 23 -0.22 -8.98 -18.10
CA ILE A 23 -0.81 -9.74 -16.99
C ILE A 23 -2.17 -10.28 -17.38
N GLU A 24 -2.55 -11.42 -16.82
CA GLU A 24 -3.92 -11.88 -16.82
C GLU A 24 -4.64 -11.40 -15.56
N PHE A 25 -5.74 -10.70 -15.72
CA PHE A 25 -6.55 -10.26 -14.61
C PHE A 25 -8.04 -10.47 -14.92
N ARG A 26 -8.69 -11.36 -14.17
CA ARG A 26 -10.11 -11.71 -14.33
C ARG A 26 -10.47 -12.13 -15.78
N GLY A 27 -9.65 -12.97 -16.39
CA GLY A 27 -9.86 -13.47 -17.76
C GLY A 27 -9.60 -12.44 -18.84
N ARG A 28 -8.97 -11.31 -18.53
CA ARG A 28 -8.54 -10.29 -19.50
C ARG A 28 -7.03 -10.21 -19.52
N GLU A 29 -6.46 -10.14 -20.71
CA GLU A 29 -5.06 -9.74 -20.87
C GLU A 29 -4.96 -8.22 -20.80
N LEU A 30 -4.07 -7.74 -19.96
CA LEU A 30 -3.81 -6.31 -19.75
C LEU A 30 -2.32 -6.05 -19.99
N GLN A 31 -2.03 -4.92 -20.62
CA GLN A 31 -0.68 -4.42 -20.84
C GLN A 31 -0.46 -3.25 -19.90
N LEU A 32 0.28 -3.45 -18.83
CA LEU A 32 0.56 -2.38 -17.86
C LEU A 32 2.00 -1.90 -18.02
N GLU A 33 2.23 -0.60 -17.91
CA GLU A 33 3.57 -0.08 -17.72
C GLU A 33 4.04 -0.49 -16.33
N ALA A 34 5.20 -1.13 -16.24
CA ALA A 34 5.78 -1.57 -14.98
C ALA A 34 7.13 -0.88 -14.77
N ARG A 35 7.33 -0.34 -13.57
CA ARG A 35 8.61 0.24 -13.11
C ARG A 35 8.99 -0.39 -11.79
N ALA A 36 10.29 -0.63 -11.60
CA ALA A 36 10.85 -1.00 -10.31
C ALA A 36 11.61 0.19 -9.72
N TYR A 37 11.37 0.49 -8.47
CA TYR A 37 12.04 1.54 -7.72
C TYR A 37 12.78 0.94 -6.53
N GLN A 38 13.90 1.54 -6.20
CA GLN A 38 14.67 1.23 -5.01
C GLN A 38 14.90 2.52 -4.23
N GLY A 39 14.63 2.48 -2.92
CA GLY A 39 14.97 3.58 -2.01
C GLY A 39 16.44 3.58 -1.64
N ALA A 40 16.86 4.53 -0.80
CA ALA A 40 18.23 4.63 -0.29
C ALA A 40 18.69 3.34 0.42
N ASP A 41 17.81 2.66 1.14
CA ASP A 41 18.04 1.30 1.63
C ASP A 41 17.63 0.29 0.54
N PRO A 42 18.55 -0.58 0.07
CA PRO A 42 18.25 -1.60 -0.94
C PRO A 42 17.12 -2.58 -0.61
N ASN A 43 16.76 -2.69 0.67
CA ASN A 43 15.63 -3.49 1.09
C ASN A 43 14.28 -2.81 0.79
N PHE A 44 14.27 -1.49 0.57
CA PHE A 44 13.07 -0.73 0.26
C PHE A 44 12.88 -0.65 -1.25
N GLN A 45 12.20 -1.65 -1.78
CA GLN A 45 11.89 -1.75 -3.20
C GLN A 45 10.40 -1.63 -3.43
N ALA A 46 10.01 -1.09 -4.56
CA ALA A 46 8.63 -0.98 -4.98
C ALA A 46 8.45 -1.45 -6.43
N LEU A 47 7.34 -2.13 -6.69
CA LEU A 47 6.84 -2.37 -8.03
C LEU A 47 5.68 -1.39 -8.29
N VAL A 48 5.78 -0.64 -9.35
CA VAL A 48 4.73 0.26 -9.81
C VAL A 48 4.12 -0.26 -11.09
N LEU A 49 2.80 -0.38 -11.11
CA LEU A 49 2.03 -0.72 -12.30
C LEU A 49 1.14 0.46 -12.68
N VAL A 50 1.24 0.92 -13.92
CA VAL A 50 0.45 2.03 -14.45
C VAL A 50 -0.45 1.51 -15.56
N HIS A 51 -1.75 1.73 -15.39
CA HIS A 51 -2.76 1.62 -16.43
C HIS A 51 -3.09 3.00 -16.98
N ARG A 52 -3.05 3.15 -18.29
CA ARG A 52 -3.38 4.42 -18.94
C ARG A 52 -4.21 4.17 -20.20
N GLU A 53 -5.39 4.73 -20.26
CA GLU A 53 -6.16 4.80 -21.49
C GLU A 53 -5.60 5.87 -22.44
N LYS A 54 -5.88 5.75 -23.74
CA LYS A 54 -5.39 6.69 -24.77
C LYS A 54 -5.75 8.15 -24.50
N HIS A 55 -6.86 8.40 -23.80
CA HIS A 55 -7.35 9.73 -23.47
C HIS A 55 -7.17 10.11 -21.99
N GLY A 56 -6.55 9.26 -21.18
CA GLY A 56 -6.39 9.45 -19.73
C GLY A 56 -5.23 10.37 -19.31
N ALA A 57 -4.48 10.96 -20.26
CA ALA A 57 -3.26 11.71 -19.97
C ALA A 57 -3.45 12.99 -19.13
N HIS A 58 -4.65 13.52 -19.06
CA HIS A 58 -5.00 14.74 -18.33
C HIS A 58 -5.79 14.47 -17.03
N GLU A 59 -6.07 13.21 -16.76
CA GLU A 59 -6.83 12.82 -15.57
C GLU A 59 -5.93 12.71 -14.34
N LYS A 60 -6.48 13.07 -13.18
CA LYS A 60 -5.80 12.80 -11.91
C LYS A 60 -5.85 11.31 -11.63
N PRO A 61 -4.71 10.66 -11.34
CA PRO A 61 -4.64 9.21 -11.21
C PRO A 61 -5.43 8.71 -9.99
N VAL A 62 -6.07 7.56 -10.17
CA VAL A 62 -6.53 6.72 -9.06
C VAL A 62 -5.34 5.89 -8.60
N VAL A 63 -4.89 6.12 -7.38
CA VAL A 63 -3.67 5.51 -6.84
C VAL A 63 -4.00 4.54 -5.71
N ARG A 64 -3.41 3.36 -5.75
CA ARG A 64 -3.34 2.44 -4.62
C ARG A 64 -1.90 2.26 -4.18
N VAL A 65 -1.59 2.64 -2.96
CA VAL A 65 -0.36 2.20 -2.27
C VAL A 65 -0.70 0.92 -1.50
N HIS A 66 -0.16 -0.21 -1.96
CA HIS A 66 -0.43 -1.52 -1.38
C HIS A 66 0.75 -2.01 -0.57
N SER A 67 0.55 -2.18 0.73
CA SER A 67 1.54 -2.80 1.62
C SER A 67 1.53 -4.31 1.40
N GLY A 68 2.65 -4.87 0.96
CA GLY A 68 2.77 -6.28 0.62
C GLY A 68 2.39 -7.22 1.76
N CYS A 69 1.81 -8.34 1.41
CA CYS A 69 1.37 -9.37 2.34
C CYS A 69 1.49 -10.75 1.69
N VAL A 70 2.64 -11.39 1.85
CA VAL A 70 2.92 -12.70 1.23
C VAL A 70 1.83 -13.72 1.51
N THR A 71 1.38 -13.82 2.75
CA THR A 71 0.33 -14.80 3.12
C THR A 71 -1.03 -14.48 2.49
N GLY A 72 -1.36 -13.19 2.34
CA GLY A 72 -2.62 -12.76 1.71
C GLY A 72 -2.52 -12.72 0.20
N ASP A 73 -1.57 -11.97 -0.34
CA ASP A 73 -1.49 -11.65 -1.77
C ASP A 73 -1.13 -12.86 -2.63
N ILE A 74 -0.28 -13.78 -2.11
CA ILE A 74 0.19 -14.96 -2.84
C ILE A 74 -0.56 -16.23 -2.42
N PHE A 75 -0.68 -16.47 -1.10
CA PHE A 75 -1.29 -17.71 -0.57
C PHE A 75 -2.77 -17.56 -0.23
N HIS A 76 -3.38 -16.42 -0.50
CA HIS A 76 -4.81 -16.11 -0.30
C HIS A 76 -5.31 -16.45 1.11
N SER A 77 -4.48 -16.16 2.13
CA SER A 77 -4.83 -16.38 3.53
C SER A 77 -6.13 -15.67 3.89
N LEU A 78 -7.03 -16.40 4.52
CA LEU A 78 -8.32 -15.88 5.00
C LEU A 78 -8.21 -15.10 6.32
N ARG A 79 -7.03 -15.08 6.95
CA ARG A 79 -6.79 -14.35 8.22
C ARG A 79 -6.74 -12.83 8.03
N CYS A 80 -6.53 -12.34 6.83
CA CYS A 80 -6.51 -10.91 6.50
C CYS A 80 -7.39 -10.60 5.29
N ASP A 81 -7.48 -9.32 4.96
CA ASP A 81 -8.23 -8.79 3.83
C ASP A 81 -7.33 -8.34 2.66
N CYS A 82 -6.02 -8.69 2.69
CA CYS A 82 -5.04 -8.15 1.73
C CYS A 82 -5.35 -8.57 0.30
N TYR A 83 -5.54 -9.87 0.04
CA TYR A 83 -5.87 -10.36 -1.30
C TYR A 83 -7.17 -9.77 -1.87
N PRO A 84 -8.31 -9.79 -1.16
CA PRO A 84 -9.51 -9.12 -1.64
C PRO A 84 -9.32 -7.63 -1.91
N GLN A 85 -8.55 -6.93 -1.07
CA GLN A 85 -8.22 -5.52 -1.30
C GLN A 85 -7.35 -5.33 -2.56
N LEU A 86 -6.34 -6.17 -2.78
CA LEU A 86 -5.50 -6.10 -3.98
C LEU A 86 -6.35 -6.33 -5.24
N GLN A 87 -7.23 -7.34 -5.22
CA GLN A 87 -8.15 -7.63 -6.33
C GLN A 87 -9.10 -6.48 -6.63
N ALA A 88 -9.69 -5.86 -5.59
CA ALA A 88 -10.57 -4.71 -5.75
C ALA A 88 -9.81 -3.49 -6.26
N ALA A 89 -8.61 -3.24 -5.75
CA ALA A 89 -7.75 -2.15 -6.19
C ALA A 89 -7.35 -2.32 -7.66
N MET A 90 -6.89 -3.51 -8.06
CA MET A 90 -6.54 -3.81 -9.45
C MET A 90 -7.73 -3.61 -10.38
N ASN A 91 -8.94 -4.02 -9.96
CA ASN A 91 -10.14 -3.77 -10.76
C ASN A 91 -10.38 -2.27 -10.96
N THR A 92 -10.33 -1.46 -9.89
CA THR A 92 -10.54 -0.01 -9.97
C THR A 92 -9.47 0.66 -10.83
N ILE A 93 -8.20 0.31 -10.63
CA ILE A 93 -7.05 0.86 -11.38
C ILE A 93 -7.18 0.55 -12.86
N THR A 94 -7.50 -0.69 -13.24
CA THR A 94 -7.57 -1.12 -14.66
C THR A 94 -8.88 -0.77 -15.37
N THR A 95 -9.80 -0.09 -14.68
CA THR A 95 -11.02 0.47 -15.23
C THR A 95 -11.08 2.00 -15.14
N SER A 96 -10.07 2.62 -14.53
CA SER A 96 -9.91 4.08 -14.48
C SER A 96 -9.14 4.57 -15.70
N PRO A 97 -9.40 5.78 -16.23
CA PRO A 97 -8.65 6.35 -17.35
C PRO A 97 -7.13 6.43 -17.07
N LEU A 98 -6.77 6.67 -15.81
CA LEU A 98 -5.41 6.64 -15.30
C LEU A 98 -5.40 6.00 -13.91
N GLY A 99 -4.78 4.85 -13.78
CA GLY A 99 -4.69 4.11 -12.53
C GLY A 99 -3.26 3.67 -12.22
N ILE A 100 -2.86 3.78 -10.96
CA ILE A 100 -1.50 3.46 -10.49
C ILE A 100 -1.58 2.56 -9.26
N LEU A 101 -0.91 1.40 -9.32
CA LEU A 101 -0.62 0.57 -8.16
C LEU A 101 0.84 0.75 -7.77
N ILE A 102 1.11 1.15 -6.53
CA ILE A 102 2.44 1.11 -5.90
C ILE A 102 2.42 -0.05 -4.91
N TYR A 103 3.14 -1.12 -5.21
CA TYR A 103 3.25 -2.31 -4.36
C TYR A 103 4.56 -2.26 -3.57
N LEU A 104 4.46 -2.30 -2.23
CA LEU A 104 5.58 -2.16 -1.29
C LEU A 104 5.81 -3.49 -0.55
N PRO A 105 6.63 -4.42 -1.06
CA PRO A 105 6.82 -5.74 -0.47
C PRO A 105 7.45 -5.70 0.92
N PHE A 106 8.30 -4.71 1.20
CA PHE A 106 8.96 -4.55 2.50
C PHE A 106 8.01 -4.19 3.65
N GLN A 107 6.76 -3.81 3.36
CA GLN A 107 5.76 -3.47 4.37
C GLN A 107 4.98 -4.68 4.91
N GLU A 108 5.51 -5.89 4.77
CA GLU A 108 4.92 -7.12 5.31
C GLU A 108 4.58 -6.98 6.81
N GLY A 109 3.37 -7.42 7.16
CA GLY A 109 2.91 -7.38 8.55
C GLY A 109 2.81 -5.96 9.15
N ARG A 110 2.57 -4.93 8.34
CA ARG A 110 2.65 -3.50 8.70
C ARG A 110 4.09 -3.05 9.01
N GLY A 111 5.07 -3.58 8.29
CA GLY A 111 6.48 -3.25 8.46
C GLY A 111 7.22 -4.07 9.51
N ILE A 112 6.55 -4.98 10.22
CA ILE A 112 7.23 -5.84 11.24
C ILE A 112 7.91 -7.07 10.63
N GLY A 113 7.70 -7.32 9.34
CA GLY A 113 8.27 -8.43 8.60
C GLY A 113 7.52 -9.77 8.78
N LEU A 114 7.82 -10.73 7.89
CA LEU A 114 7.10 -12.00 7.81
C LEU A 114 7.25 -12.84 9.09
N VAL A 115 8.45 -12.91 9.66
CA VAL A 115 8.70 -13.73 10.87
C VAL A 115 7.86 -13.24 12.05
N ASN A 116 7.88 -11.94 12.33
CA ASN A 116 7.09 -11.37 13.42
C ASN A 116 5.60 -11.47 13.17
N LYS A 117 5.16 -11.34 11.91
CA LYS A 117 3.78 -11.57 11.55
C LYS A 117 3.30 -12.99 11.90
N ILE A 118 4.09 -14.02 11.60
CA ILE A 118 3.74 -15.40 11.93
C ILE A 118 3.76 -15.62 13.45
N ARG A 119 4.72 -15.01 14.18
CA ARG A 119 4.72 -15.01 15.66
C ARG A 119 3.45 -14.38 16.23
N ALA A 120 3.03 -13.22 15.68
CA ALA A 120 1.80 -12.56 16.08
C ALA A 120 0.57 -13.44 15.81
N TYR A 121 0.54 -14.13 14.67
CA TYR A 121 -0.53 -15.09 14.37
C TYR A 121 -0.63 -16.24 15.38
N ALA A 122 0.52 -16.78 15.81
CA ALA A 122 0.55 -17.83 16.84
C ALA A 122 -0.02 -17.35 18.20
N LEU A 123 0.23 -16.08 18.57
CA LEU A 123 -0.38 -15.49 19.76
C LEU A 123 -1.87 -15.21 19.58
N GLN A 124 -2.30 -14.81 18.40
CA GLN A 124 -3.73 -14.65 18.10
C GLN A 124 -4.49 -15.97 18.23
N ASP A 125 -3.88 -17.11 17.90
CA ASP A 125 -4.47 -18.43 18.10
C ASP A 125 -4.62 -18.78 19.61
N GLN A 126 -3.85 -18.11 20.47
CA GLN A 126 -3.95 -18.19 21.94
C GLN A 126 -4.94 -17.15 22.53
N GLY A 127 -5.63 -16.37 21.69
CA GLY A 127 -6.66 -15.42 22.11
C GLY A 127 -6.25 -13.94 22.14
N TYR A 128 -4.99 -13.59 21.87
CA TYR A 128 -4.59 -12.20 21.74
C TYR A 128 -5.29 -11.52 20.57
N ASP A 129 -5.55 -10.22 20.67
CA ASP A 129 -5.92 -9.45 19.47
C ASP A 129 -4.68 -9.06 18.66
N THR A 130 -4.88 -8.42 17.51
CA THR A 130 -3.78 -8.07 16.61
C THR A 130 -2.80 -7.05 17.21
N VAL A 131 -3.28 -6.13 18.06
CA VAL A 131 -2.46 -5.09 18.70
C VAL A 131 -1.68 -5.71 19.85
N ASP A 132 -2.37 -6.45 20.73
CA ASP A 132 -1.76 -7.07 21.90
C ASP A 132 -0.73 -8.15 21.49
N ALA A 133 -0.98 -8.88 20.40
CA ALA A 133 -0.01 -9.81 19.83
C ALA A 133 1.28 -9.11 19.38
N ASN A 134 1.19 -7.94 18.72
CA ASN A 134 2.36 -7.16 18.33
C ASN A 134 3.15 -6.66 19.55
N VAL A 135 2.46 -6.13 20.55
CA VAL A 135 3.10 -5.69 21.82
C VAL A 135 3.82 -6.85 22.50
N ALA A 136 3.17 -8.03 22.58
CA ALA A 136 3.74 -9.21 23.24
C ALA A 136 5.02 -9.75 22.56
N ILE A 137 5.18 -9.56 21.26
CA ILE A 137 6.41 -9.93 20.53
C ILE A 137 7.44 -8.79 20.48
N GLY A 138 7.19 -7.66 21.15
CA GLY A 138 8.07 -6.48 21.13
C GLY A 138 8.10 -5.74 19.79
N ALA A 139 7.09 -5.92 18.94
CA ALA A 139 6.99 -5.24 17.65
C ALA A 139 6.07 -4.00 17.73
N PRO A 140 6.32 -2.95 16.94
CA PRO A 140 5.44 -1.81 16.88
C PRO A 140 4.05 -2.19 16.32
N ILE A 141 3.04 -1.41 16.68
CA ILE A 141 1.67 -1.59 16.16
C ILE A 141 1.62 -1.19 14.69
N GLU A 142 2.35 -0.14 14.33
CA GLU A 142 2.49 0.42 12.99
C GLU A 142 3.97 0.77 12.76
N ALA A 143 4.57 0.27 11.69
CA ALA A 143 5.95 0.55 11.29
C ALA A 143 6.05 0.83 9.78
N ARG A 144 4.93 1.10 9.12
CA ARG A 144 4.94 1.45 7.70
C ARG A 144 5.35 2.89 7.53
N ASP A 145 6.15 3.08 6.49
CA ASP A 145 6.61 4.33 5.99
C ASP A 145 6.06 4.51 4.55
N TYR A 146 5.71 5.73 4.17
CA TYR A 146 5.13 6.02 2.87
C TYR A 146 5.97 7.01 2.05
N ASP A 147 7.15 7.38 2.52
CA ASP A 147 8.08 8.32 1.88
C ASP A 147 8.43 7.85 0.46
N LEU A 148 8.82 6.57 0.33
CA LEU A 148 9.11 5.99 -0.99
C LEU A 148 7.91 6.10 -1.95
N ALA A 149 6.69 5.90 -1.45
CA ALA A 149 5.49 6.02 -2.29
C ALA A 149 5.24 7.47 -2.74
N ALA A 150 5.49 8.44 -1.88
CA ALA A 150 5.38 9.86 -2.21
C ALA A 150 6.41 10.26 -3.28
N HIS A 151 7.68 9.89 -3.08
CA HIS A 151 8.74 10.16 -4.05
C HIS A 151 8.48 9.52 -5.41
N ILE A 152 7.96 8.29 -5.44
CA ILE A 152 7.53 7.64 -6.69
C ILE A 152 6.44 8.45 -7.40
N LEU A 153 5.47 8.99 -6.66
CA LEU A 153 4.41 9.82 -7.25
C LEU A 153 4.94 11.11 -7.85
N PHE A 154 5.93 11.75 -7.21
CA PHE A 154 6.62 12.92 -7.76
C PHE A 154 7.43 12.59 -9.01
N ASP A 155 8.20 11.48 -9.00
CA ASP A 155 8.96 11.02 -10.18
C ASP A 155 8.04 10.72 -11.38
N LEU A 156 6.88 10.12 -11.11
CA LEU A 156 5.86 9.87 -12.13
C LEU A 156 5.15 11.15 -12.64
N GLY A 157 5.36 12.30 -11.98
CA GLY A 157 4.72 13.57 -12.30
C GLY A 157 3.30 13.72 -11.77
N TYR A 158 2.93 12.99 -10.72
CA TYR A 158 1.58 13.00 -10.12
C TYR A 158 1.57 13.48 -8.67
N PRO A 159 1.82 14.77 -8.40
CA PRO A 159 1.75 15.32 -7.04
C PRO A 159 0.32 15.39 -6.49
N GLU A 160 -0.70 15.30 -7.34
CA GLU A 160 -2.12 15.35 -7.00
C GLU A 160 -2.80 14.05 -7.40
N ILE A 161 -3.46 13.38 -6.46
CA ILE A 161 -4.01 12.03 -6.64
C ILE A 161 -5.40 11.84 -6.03
N LYS A 162 -6.12 10.82 -6.49
CA LYS A 162 -7.25 10.20 -5.80
C LYS A 162 -6.76 8.92 -5.15
N LEU A 163 -6.76 8.86 -3.82
CA LEU A 163 -6.14 7.75 -3.08
C LEU A 163 -7.16 6.69 -2.68
N LEU A 164 -6.96 5.47 -3.17
CA LEU A 164 -7.80 4.31 -2.86
C LEU A 164 -7.36 3.67 -1.53
N THR A 165 -7.97 4.07 -0.41
CA THR A 165 -7.60 3.61 0.93
C THR A 165 -8.71 3.77 1.95
N ASN A 166 -8.74 2.86 2.96
CA ASN A 166 -9.58 2.98 4.16
C ASN A 166 -8.77 3.46 5.37
N ASN A 167 -7.45 3.64 5.23
CA ASN A 167 -6.56 4.02 6.30
C ASN A 167 -6.33 5.54 6.32
N PRO A 168 -6.85 6.30 7.30
CA PRO A 168 -6.61 7.75 7.38
C PRO A 168 -5.14 8.09 7.63
N ALA A 169 -4.40 7.29 8.39
CA ALA A 169 -2.97 7.53 8.63
C ALA A 169 -2.15 7.48 7.32
N LYS A 170 -2.56 6.68 6.33
CA LYS A 170 -1.92 6.69 5.02
C LYS A 170 -2.15 8.00 4.25
N VAL A 171 -3.34 8.57 4.39
CA VAL A 171 -3.66 9.87 3.77
C VAL A 171 -2.78 10.97 4.36
N GLU A 172 -2.68 11.00 5.70
CA GLU A 172 -1.88 12.01 6.39
C GLU A 172 -0.39 11.86 6.06
N ALA A 173 0.16 10.65 6.10
CA ALA A 173 1.57 10.42 5.78
C ALA A 173 1.93 10.87 4.36
N LEU A 174 1.10 10.59 3.35
CA LEU A 174 1.34 11.07 1.99
C LEU A 174 1.23 12.60 1.89
N ARG A 175 0.33 13.24 2.67
CA ARG A 175 0.22 14.70 2.72
C ARG A 175 1.40 15.35 3.41
N GLU A 176 1.93 14.75 4.47
CA GLU A 176 3.14 15.21 5.15
C GLU A 176 4.34 15.23 4.21
N GLU A 177 4.39 14.26 3.28
CA GLU A 177 5.39 14.21 2.19
C GLU A 177 5.07 15.13 1.00
N GLY A 178 4.01 15.94 1.08
CA GLY A 178 3.66 16.93 0.06
C GLY A 178 2.76 16.44 -1.08
N VAL A 179 2.28 15.20 -1.04
CA VAL A 179 1.31 14.69 -2.03
C VAL A 179 -0.08 15.26 -1.74
N GLU A 180 -0.70 15.90 -2.71
CA GLU A 180 -2.07 16.39 -2.57
C GLU A 180 -3.09 15.27 -2.81
N VAL A 181 -3.70 14.79 -1.73
CA VAL A 181 -4.79 13.82 -1.80
C VAL A 181 -6.11 14.56 -1.99
N LEU A 182 -6.55 14.68 -3.26
CA LEU A 182 -7.78 15.36 -3.66
C LEU A 182 -9.02 14.63 -3.18
N GLU A 183 -8.98 13.30 -3.22
CA GLU A 183 -10.10 12.44 -2.86
C GLU A 183 -9.60 11.16 -2.21
N GLN A 184 -10.24 10.76 -1.10
CA GLN A 184 -10.06 9.44 -0.50
C GLN A 184 -11.18 8.51 -1.00
N LEU A 185 -10.82 7.56 -1.86
CA LEU A 185 -11.73 6.56 -2.38
C LEU A 185 -11.78 5.34 -1.43
N PRO A 186 -12.97 4.88 -1.04
CA PRO A 186 -13.08 3.71 -0.17
C PRO A 186 -12.69 2.43 -0.92
N LEU A 187 -12.05 1.50 -0.21
CA LEU A 187 -11.74 0.16 -0.70
C LEU A 187 -12.34 -0.88 0.26
N ILE A 188 -13.65 -0.94 0.25
CA ILE A 188 -14.40 -1.83 1.16
C ILE A 188 -14.50 -3.22 0.54
N VAL A 189 -14.11 -4.23 1.31
CA VAL A 189 -14.25 -5.64 0.95
C VAL A 189 -15.05 -6.36 2.03
N SER A 190 -15.88 -7.30 1.61
CA SER A 190 -16.72 -8.05 2.55
C SER A 190 -15.87 -8.86 3.52
N PRO A 191 -16.16 -8.81 4.83
CA PRO A 191 -15.44 -9.61 5.81
C PRO A 191 -15.75 -11.11 5.60
N SER A 192 -14.74 -11.95 5.82
CA SER A 192 -14.89 -13.40 5.90
C SER A 192 -15.14 -13.84 7.35
N HIS A 193 -15.55 -15.10 7.54
CA HIS A 193 -15.65 -15.67 8.88
C HIS A 193 -14.31 -15.61 9.64
N TYR A 194 -13.19 -15.79 8.95
CA TYR A 194 -11.86 -15.86 9.54
C TYR A 194 -11.23 -14.48 9.87
N ASN A 195 -11.61 -13.40 9.17
CA ASN A 195 -11.00 -12.09 9.37
C ASN A 195 -11.89 -11.07 10.09
N LYS A 196 -13.11 -11.47 10.50
CA LYS A 196 -14.07 -10.59 11.19
C LYS A 196 -13.45 -9.89 12.42
N ARG A 197 -12.75 -10.67 13.27
CA ARG A 197 -12.08 -10.15 14.47
C ARG A 197 -10.93 -9.19 14.10
N TYR A 198 -10.15 -9.53 13.09
CA TYR A 198 -9.07 -8.70 12.58
C TYR A 198 -9.60 -7.35 12.06
N LEU A 199 -10.69 -7.34 11.30
CA LEU A 199 -11.30 -6.11 10.78
C LEU A 199 -11.95 -5.27 11.90
N ALA A 200 -12.56 -5.90 12.90
CA ALA A 200 -13.07 -5.22 14.07
C ALA A 200 -11.94 -4.47 14.81
N THR A 201 -10.82 -5.13 15.06
CA THR A 201 -9.64 -4.49 15.67
C THR A 201 -9.12 -3.31 14.84
N LYS A 202 -9.07 -3.43 13.50
CA LYS A 202 -8.70 -2.31 12.62
C LYS A 202 -9.64 -1.12 12.77
N LYS A 203 -10.93 -1.36 12.83
CA LYS A 203 -11.95 -0.33 12.99
C LYS A 203 -11.86 0.35 14.37
N GLU A 204 -11.80 -0.42 15.43
CA GLU A 204 -11.92 0.05 16.81
C GLU A 204 -10.62 0.65 17.35
N ARG A 205 -9.47 0.05 17.02
CA ARG A 205 -8.16 0.42 17.60
C ARG A 205 -7.23 1.15 16.62
N MET A 206 -7.57 1.24 15.31
CA MET A 206 -6.71 1.82 14.28
C MET A 206 -7.45 2.80 13.36
N ALA A 207 -8.65 3.24 13.73
CA ALA A 207 -9.45 4.26 13.04
C ALA A 207 -9.73 3.98 11.54
N HIS A 208 -9.63 2.73 11.08
CA HIS A 208 -9.95 2.39 9.70
C HIS A 208 -11.44 2.60 9.40
N LYS A 209 -11.74 3.21 8.25
CA LYS A 209 -13.10 3.36 7.72
C LYS A 209 -13.49 2.08 6.98
N LEU A 210 -14.12 1.12 7.70
CA LEU A 210 -14.51 -0.19 7.19
C LEU A 210 -16.01 -0.40 7.29
#